data_223f8a80f68b17fefbe2ea5b14fd0886
#
_entry.id   223f8a80f68b17fefbe2ea5b14fd0886
#
_cell.length_a   1.000
_cell.length_b   1.000
_cell.length_c   1.000
_cell.angle_alpha   90.00
_cell.angle_beta   90.00
_cell.angle_gamma   90.00
#
_symmetry.space_group_name_H-M   'P 1'
#
loop_
_entity.id
_entity.type
_entity.pdbx_description
1 polymer ?
#
loop_
_entity_poly.entity_id
_entity_poly.type
_entity_poly.pdbx_seq_one_letter_code
_entity_poly.pdbx_strand_id
1 'polypeptide(L)'
;MNARLLVLLAALAGAGVQAQHAQHPGHGASPMPYAGMQDREIKALSAEERGALLEGQGMGLALAAELNGYPGPVHVLELADALQLTGEQRHATHQLMQAHKAEARELGAQVLAAEGELDRAFAGRRIDDA
;
A
#
# COMPACT_ATOMS: atom_id res chain seq x y z
N MET A 1 16.69 -0.03 91.96
CA MET A 1 16.86 -0.92 90.81
C MET A 1 16.25 -0.13 89.64
N ASN A 2 17.10 0.29 88.70
CA ASN A 2 16.84 1.38 87.79
C ASN A 2 16.45 0.83 86.37
N ALA A 3 15.18 1.04 86.02
CA ALA A 3 14.70 0.78 84.65
C ALA A 3 14.95 2.02 83.81
N ARG A 4 15.85 1.94 82.83
CA ARG A 4 16.09 3.01 81.83
C ARG A 4 15.14 2.81 80.69
N LEU A 5 14.23 3.74 80.52
CA LEU A 5 13.27 3.87 79.44
C LEU A 5 14.02 4.45 78.22
N LEU A 6 14.23 3.65 77.17
CA LEU A 6 14.77 4.09 75.90
C LEU A 6 13.62 4.49 74.98
N VAL A 7 13.48 5.80 74.72
CA VAL A 7 12.52 6.35 73.73
C VAL A 7 13.18 6.27 72.35
N LEU A 8 12.63 5.43 71.50
CA LEU A 8 13.00 5.37 70.08
C LEU A 8 12.17 6.36 69.32
N LEU A 9 12.79 7.41 68.80
CA LEU A 9 12.20 8.34 67.84
C LEU A 9 12.21 7.70 66.48
N ALA A 10 11.03 7.32 65.94
CA ALA A 10 10.90 6.87 64.57
C ALA A 10 10.76 8.10 63.63
N ALA A 11 11.78 8.36 62.81
CA ALA A 11 11.71 9.37 61.78
C ALA A 11 10.93 8.79 60.59
N LEU A 12 9.74 9.31 60.33
CA LEU A 12 8.99 9.07 59.11
C LEU A 12 9.68 9.83 57.99
N ALA A 13 10.45 9.10 57.13
CA ALA A 13 10.88 9.60 55.86
C ALA A 13 9.70 9.58 54.91
N GLY A 14 9.13 10.75 54.58
CA GLY A 14 8.11 10.92 53.57
C GLY A 14 8.71 10.64 52.19
N ALA A 15 8.37 9.50 51.60
CA ALA A 15 8.64 9.22 50.21
C ALA A 15 7.69 10.09 49.34
N GLY A 16 8.23 11.18 48.81
CA GLY A 16 7.53 11.97 47.79
C GLY A 16 7.36 11.14 46.55
N VAL A 17 6.13 10.74 46.26
CA VAL A 17 5.76 10.17 44.98
C VAL A 17 5.87 11.28 43.95
N GLN A 18 6.99 11.35 43.22
CA GLN A 18 7.10 12.17 42.04
C GLN A 18 6.28 11.47 40.96
N ALA A 19 5.12 12.00 40.64
CA ALA A 19 4.40 11.67 39.43
C ALA A 19 5.30 12.03 38.24
N GLN A 20 5.97 11.04 37.67
CA GLN A 20 6.60 11.18 36.40
C GLN A 20 5.46 11.38 35.38
N HIS A 21 5.21 12.62 34.98
CA HIS A 21 4.51 12.91 33.76
C HIS A 21 5.37 12.28 32.65
N ALA A 22 4.99 11.08 32.23
CA ALA A 22 5.45 10.52 30.97
C ALA A 22 5.07 11.59 29.92
N GLN A 23 6.09 12.29 29.44
CA GLN A 23 5.97 13.09 28.23
C GLN A 23 5.59 12.09 27.14
N HIS A 24 4.30 12.04 26.81
CA HIS A 24 3.89 11.43 25.56
C HIS A 24 4.71 12.09 24.48
N PRO A 25 5.52 11.33 23.69
CA PRO A 25 6.13 11.88 22.50
C PRO A 25 4.98 12.47 21.70
N GLY A 26 5.08 13.78 21.40
CA GLY A 26 4.04 14.51 20.71
C GLY A 26 3.57 13.65 19.55
N HIS A 27 2.25 13.51 19.44
CA HIS A 27 1.63 12.97 18.23
C HIS A 27 2.11 13.88 17.10
N GLY A 28 3.23 13.51 16.47
CA GLY A 28 3.56 14.04 15.16
C GLY A 28 2.30 13.87 14.36
N ALA A 29 1.73 14.96 13.86
CA ALA A 29 0.53 14.93 13.05
C ALA A 29 0.77 13.84 12.01
N SER A 30 0.01 12.74 12.09
CA SER A 30 0.09 11.70 11.05
C SER A 30 -0.14 12.42 9.74
N PRO A 31 0.73 12.28 8.74
CA PRO A 31 0.52 12.96 7.46
C PRO A 31 -0.90 12.65 7.01
N MET A 32 -1.64 13.68 6.63
CA MET A 32 -2.99 13.51 6.12
C MET A 32 -2.95 12.44 5.04
N PRO A 33 -3.87 11.45 5.02
CA PRO A 33 -3.80 10.29 4.13
C PRO A 33 -3.63 10.65 2.65
N TYR A 34 -4.06 11.85 2.27
CA TYR A 34 -4.03 12.35 0.89
C TYR A 34 -3.04 13.51 0.67
N ALA A 35 -2.13 13.76 1.63
CA ALA A 35 -1.15 14.83 1.50
C ALA A 35 -0.29 14.66 0.23
N GLY A 36 -0.22 15.69 -0.62
CA GLY A 36 0.50 15.70 -1.88
C GLY A 36 -0.25 15.08 -3.07
N MET A 37 -1.39 14.43 -2.85
CA MET A 37 -2.18 13.87 -3.97
C MET A 37 -2.94 14.95 -4.74
N GLN A 38 -3.21 16.10 -4.11
CA GLN A 38 -3.88 17.24 -4.76
C GLN A 38 -3.07 17.82 -5.93
N ASP A 39 -1.75 17.63 -5.95
CA ASP A 39 -0.84 18.16 -6.96
C ASP A 39 -0.64 17.20 -8.16
N ARG A 40 -1.24 16.01 -8.11
CA ARG A 40 -1.16 15.04 -9.20
C ARG A 40 -1.98 15.50 -10.39
N GLU A 41 -1.57 15.13 -11.59
CA GLU A 41 -2.29 15.39 -12.83
C GLU A 41 -3.68 14.72 -12.86
N ILE A 42 -3.75 13.46 -12.44
CA ILE A 42 -4.97 12.73 -12.09
C ILE A 42 -4.86 12.40 -10.61
N LYS A 43 -5.70 12.96 -9.77
CA LYS A 43 -5.52 12.90 -8.32
C LYS A 43 -5.57 11.49 -7.75
N ALA A 44 -6.38 10.62 -8.33
CA ALA A 44 -6.51 9.23 -7.93
C ALA A 44 -5.29 8.37 -8.28
N LEU A 45 -4.48 8.76 -9.29
CA LEU A 45 -3.40 7.96 -9.84
C LEU A 45 -2.04 8.66 -9.71
N SER A 46 -1.06 7.98 -9.14
CA SER A 46 0.34 8.42 -9.16
C SER A 46 0.92 8.34 -10.57
N ALA A 47 2.05 9.00 -10.80
CA ALA A 47 2.77 8.90 -12.07
C ALA A 47 3.22 7.46 -12.38
N GLU A 48 3.59 6.70 -11.33
CA GLU A 48 3.97 5.30 -11.42
C GLU A 48 2.79 4.42 -11.85
N GLU A 49 1.63 4.56 -11.20
CA GLU A 49 0.41 3.82 -11.55
C GLU A 49 -0.03 4.12 -12.98
N ARG A 50 0.04 5.38 -13.41
CA ARG A 50 -0.27 5.77 -14.81
C ARG A 50 0.69 5.10 -15.80
N GLY A 51 1.99 5.10 -15.50
CA GLY A 51 2.99 4.40 -16.31
C GLY A 51 2.72 2.90 -16.39
N ALA A 52 2.41 2.27 -15.25
CA ALA A 52 2.09 0.84 -15.16
C ALA A 52 0.86 0.47 -16.02
N LEU A 53 -0.20 1.29 -15.99
CA LEU A 53 -1.37 1.09 -16.84
C LEU A 53 -1.02 1.18 -18.33
N LEU A 54 -0.26 2.19 -18.75
CA LEU A 54 0.17 2.36 -20.15
C LEU A 54 1.09 1.25 -20.63
N GLU A 55 1.87 0.66 -19.75
CA GLU A 55 2.75 -0.45 -20.06
C GLU A 55 2.06 -1.82 -19.98
N GLY A 56 0.82 -1.87 -19.54
CA GLY A 56 0.06 -3.11 -19.34
C GLY A 56 0.69 -3.97 -18.24
N GLN A 57 1.10 -3.35 -17.14
CA GLN A 57 1.59 -4.06 -15.96
C GLN A 57 0.43 -4.60 -15.13
N GLY A 58 0.64 -5.77 -14.52
CA GLY A 58 -0.43 -6.47 -13.79
C GLY A 58 -0.91 -5.81 -12.50
N MET A 59 -0.10 -4.94 -11.88
CA MET A 59 -0.42 -4.13 -10.68
C MET A 59 -1.08 -4.93 -9.54
N GLY A 60 -0.78 -6.23 -9.44
CA GLY A 60 -1.36 -7.13 -8.45
C GLY A 60 -2.78 -7.63 -8.74
N LEU A 61 -3.39 -7.26 -9.86
CA LEU A 61 -4.76 -7.69 -10.21
C LEU A 61 -4.90 -9.20 -10.41
N ALA A 62 -3.81 -9.90 -10.76
CA ALA A 62 -3.77 -11.35 -10.91
C ALA A 62 -3.57 -12.10 -9.57
N LEU A 63 -3.27 -11.38 -8.46
CA LEU A 63 -2.85 -11.98 -7.20
C LEU A 63 -3.83 -13.04 -6.67
N ALA A 64 -5.14 -12.80 -6.79
CA ALA A 64 -6.14 -13.75 -6.34
C ALA A 64 -6.08 -15.07 -7.12
N ALA A 65 -5.83 -15.03 -8.43
CA ALA A 65 -5.67 -16.22 -9.26
C ALA A 65 -4.35 -16.95 -8.91
N GLU A 66 -3.27 -16.23 -8.82
CA GLU A 66 -1.94 -16.78 -8.53
C GLU A 66 -1.87 -17.47 -7.18
N LEU A 67 -2.44 -16.88 -6.13
CA LEU A 67 -2.52 -17.48 -4.79
C LEU A 67 -3.41 -18.73 -4.74
N ASN A 68 -4.29 -18.91 -5.72
CA ASN A 68 -5.13 -20.12 -5.86
C ASN A 68 -4.57 -21.12 -6.89
N GLY A 69 -3.30 -21.00 -7.26
CA GLY A 69 -2.62 -21.99 -8.12
C GLY A 69 -2.81 -21.79 -9.61
N TYR A 70 -3.20 -20.58 -10.06
CA TYR A 70 -3.31 -20.22 -11.47
C TYR A 70 -2.20 -19.21 -11.83
N PRO A 71 -0.97 -19.68 -12.12
CA PRO A 71 0.15 -18.79 -12.40
C PRO A 71 -0.07 -18.02 -13.70
N GLY A 72 0.28 -16.74 -13.68
CA GLY A 72 0.27 -15.92 -14.88
C GLY A 72 1.34 -16.37 -15.90
N PRO A 73 1.16 -16.07 -17.19
CA PRO A 73 2.07 -16.51 -18.23
C PRO A 73 3.51 -16.01 -18.06
N VAL A 74 3.73 -14.87 -17.40
CA VAL A 74 5.05 -14.35 -17.09
C VAL A 74 5.83 -15.31 -16.20
N HIS A 75 5.23 -15.79 -15.11
CA HIS A 75 5.87 -16.71 -14.16
C HIS A 75 6.09 -18.09 -14.77
N VAL A 76 5.17 -18.54 -15.64
CA VAL A 76 5.37 -19.78 -16.41
C VAL A 76 6.59 -19.68 -17.32
N LEU A 77 6.81 -18.53 -17.98
CA LEU A 77 7.95 -18.30 -18.85
C LEU A 77 9.25 -18.15 -18.07
N GLU A 78 9.25 -17.47 -16.93
CA GLU A 78 10.41 -17.35 -16.04
C GLU A 78 10.88 -18.71 -15.53
N LEU A 79 9.97 -19.64 -15.30
CA LEU A 79 10.24 -20.99 -14.81
C LEU A 79 10.27 -22.04 -15.93
N ALA A 80 10.32 -21.63 -17.20
CA ALA A 80 10.16 -22.51 -18.36
C ALA A 80 11.11 -23.70 -18.37
N ASP A 81 12.36 -23.53 -17.93
CA ASP A 81 13.36 -24.61 -17.87
C ASP A 81 13.07 -25.55 -16.70
N ALA A 82 12.72 -25.02 -15.54
CA ALA A 82 12.36 -25.82 -14.36
C ALA A 82 11.08 -26.64 -14.60
N LEU A 83 10.14 -26.08 -15.34
CA LEU A 83 8.89 -26.74 -15.75
C LEU A 83 9.08 -27.66 -16.96
N GLN A 84 10.28 -27.70 -17.56
CA GLN A 84 10.59 -28.48 -18.76
C GLN A 84 9.61 -28.23 -19.92
N LEU A 85 9.21 -26.97 -20.13
CA LEU A 85 8.28 -26.63 -21.20
C LEU A 85 8.87 -27.03 -22.56
N THR A 86 8.05 -27.69 -23.38
CA THR A 86 8.39 -27.93 -24.77
C THR A 86 8.53 -26.62 -25.55
N GLY A 87 9.20 -26.63 -26.70
CA GLY A 87 9.31 -25.45 -27.58
C GLY A 87 7.94 -24.92 -28.00
N GLU A 88 6.99 -25.81 -28.25
CA GLU A 88 5.61 -25.44 -28.60
C GLU A 88 4.86 -24.77 -27.43
N GLN A 89 4.96 -25.34 -26.23
CA GLN A 89 4.35 -24.75 -25.02
C GLN A 89 4.93 -23.37 -24.72
N ARG A 90 6.25 -23.23 -24.81
CA ARG A 90 6.93 -21.95 -24.60
C ARG A 90 6.45 -20.90 -25.61
N HIS A 91 6.36 -21.29 -26.91
CA HIS A 91 5.87 -20.41 -27.95
C HIS A 91 4.41 -19.97 -27.70
N ALA A 92 3.53 -20.91 -27.41
CA ALA A 92 2.13 -20.63 -27.11
C ALA A 92 1.96 -19.70 -25.88
N THR A 93 2.76 -19.91 -24.82
CA THR A 93 2.74 -19.04 -23.63
C THR A 93 3.23 -17.63 -23.95
N HIS A 94 4.26 -17.49 -24.81
CA HIS A 94 4.70 -16.18 -25.30
C HIS A 94 3.62 -15.46 -26.08
N GLN A 95 2.92 -16.15 -26.99
CA GLN A 95 1.81 -15.55 -27.74
C GLN A 95 0.69 -15.09 -26.82
N LEU A 96 0.33 -15.90 -25.84
CA LEU A 96 -0.68 -15.54 -24.81
C LEU A 96 -0.26 -14.30 -24.02
N MET A 97 1.00 -14.25 -23.58
CA MET A 97 1.53 -13.08 -22.84
C MET A 97 1.50 -11.82 -23.70
N GLN A 98 1.84 -11.91 -24.97
CA GLN A 98 1.82 -10.76 -25.89
C GLN A 98 0.40 -10.24 -26.12
N ALA A 99 -0.56 -11.13 -26.37
CA ALA A 99 -1.96 -10.77 -26.56
C ALA A 99 -2.54 -10.11 -25.29
N HIS A 100 -2.32 -10.73 -24.14
CA HIS A 100 -2.74 -10.19 -22.85
C HIS A 100 -2.17 -8.79 -22.58
N LYS A 101 -0.86 -8.60 -22.86
CA LYS A 101 -0.20 -7.31 -22.65
C LYS A 101 -0.71 -6.22 -23.59
N ALA A 102 -1.05 -6.58 -24.82
CA ALA A 102 -1.64 -5.65 -25.78
C ALA A 102 -3.01 -5.16 -25.30
N GLU A 103 -3.87 -6.08 -24.88
CA GLU A 103 -5.21 -5.78 -24.33
C GLU A 103 -5.12 -4.97 -23.03
N ALA A 104 -4.21 -5.34 -22.11
CA ALA A 104 -4.00 -4.62 -20.87
C ALA A 104 -3.59 -3.15 -21.09
N ARG A 105 -2.77 -2.86 -22.12
CA ARG A 105 -2.40 -1.49 -22.49
C ARG A 105 -3.58 -0.69 -23.02
N GLU A 106 -4.40 -1.32 -23.85
CA GLU A 106 -5.60 -0.66 -24.40
C GLU A 106 -6.59 -0.33 -23.27
N LEU A 107 -6.87 -1.28 -22.39
CA LEU A 107 -7.73 -1.06 -21.22
C LEU A 107 -7.12 -0.04 -20.25
N GLY A 108 -5.82 -0.07 -20.05
CA GLY A 108 -5.10 0.90 -19.23
C GLY A 108 -5.25 2.34 -19.74
N ALA A 109 -5.19 2.54 -21.05
CA ALA A 109 -5.44 3.85 -21.66
C ALA A 109 -6.89 4.31 -21.46
N GLN A 110 -7.85 3.39 -21.54
CA GLN A 110 -9.27 3.71 -21.29
C GLN A 110 -9.51 4.09 -19.81
N VAL A 111 -8.89 3.37 -18.86
CA VAL A 111 -8.96 3.70 -17.43
C VAL A 111 -8.39 5.10 -17.19
N LEU A 112 -7.23 5.42 -17.76
CA LEU A 112 -6.64 6.76 -17.62
C LEU A 112 -7.52 7.86 -18.17
N ALA A 113 -8.17 7.63 -19.32
CA ALA A 113 -9.10 8.58 -19.89
C ALA A 113 -10.31 8.82 -18.97
N ALA A 114 -10.91 7.74 -18.46
CA ALA A 114 -12.06 7.81 -17.56
C ALA A 114 -11.73 8.50 -16.23
N GLU A 115 -10.60 8.16 -15.60
CA GLU A 115 -10.13 8.81 -14.38
C GLU A 115 -9.83 10.31 -14.59
N GLY A 116 -9.25 10.66 -15.75
CA GLY A 116 -9.01 12.05 -16.10
C GLY A 116 -10.31 12.83 -16.35
N GLU A 117 -11.34 12.21 -16.89
CA GLU A 117 -12.67 12.82 -17.05
C GLU A 117 -13.34 13.02 -15.69
N LEU A 118 -13.28 12.02 -14.82
CA LEU A 118 -13.82 12.08 -13.47
C LEU A 118 -13.14 13.18 -12.66
N ASP A 119 -11.81 13.27 -12.70
CA ASP A 119 -11.05 14.32 -12.01
C ASP A 119 -11.47 15.72 -12.49
N ARG A 120 -11.62 15.91 -13.81
CA ARG A 120 -12.10 17.19 -14.38
C ARG A 120 -13.53 17.51 -13.99
N ALA A 121 -14.40 16.52 -13.89
CA ALA A 121 -15.79 16.71 -13.46
C ALA A 121 -15.85 17.20 -12.01
N PHE A 122 -15.09 16.58 -11.11
CA PHE A 122 -14.97 17.02 -9.72
C PHE A 122 -14.34 18.41 -9.60
N ALA A 123 -13.23 18.68 -10.29
CA ALA A 123 -12.56 19.97 -10.28
C ALA A 123 -13.47 21.10 -10.80
N GLY A 124 -14.28 20.80 -11.81
CA GLY A 124 -15.25 21.74 -12.39
C GLY A 124 -16.59 21.83 -11.65
N ARG A 125 -16.78 21.06 -10.56
CA ARG A 125 -18.06 20.93 -9.82
C ARG A 125 -19.24 20.61 -10.74
N ARG A 126 -19.01 19.80 -11.77
CA ARG A 126 -20.00 19.35 -12.75
C ARG A 126 -20.40 17.91 -12.44
N ILE A 127 -20.88 17.70 -11.23
CA ILE A 127 -21.43 16.43 -10.76
C ILE A 127 -22.92 16.69 -10.63
N ASP A 128 -23.71 16.08 -11.48
CA ASP A 128 -25.16 16.04 -11.41
C ASP A 128 -25.60 14.67 -10.87
N ASP A 129 -26.71 14.69 -10.16
CA ASP A 129 -27.34 13.47 -9.65
C ASP A 129 -27.96 12.73 -10.85
N ALA A 130 -27.24 11.72 -11.38
CA ALA A 130 -27.71 10.86 -12.47
C ALA A 130 -28.63 9.75 -11.97
#